data_43da3334c41f9de0abf6bee92564f8bd
#
_entry.id   43da3334c41f9de0abf6bee92564f8bd
#
_cell.length_a   1.000
_cell.length_b   1.000
_cell.length_c   1.000
_cell.angle_alpha   90.00
_cell.angle_beta   90.00
_cell.angle_gamma   90.00
#
_symmetry.space_group_name_H-M   'P 1'
#
loop_
_entity.id
_entity.type
_entity.pdbx_description
1 polymer ?
#
loop_
_entity_poly.entity_id
_entity_poly.type
_entity_poly.pdbx_seq_one_letter_code
_entity_poly.pdbx_strand_id
1 'polypeptide(L)'
;MNKSIALQNYVIHQLDTFFPTVEGKTKLNVKSFNIGLHAVSNSISKVLAYRGTEFDYLNSGQYATFLYYLSHYVWMNDSDKVTATRIFLLNKALHGIDLFYEVKMPKYFLVGHSSGIVFTKARYGEYCVFHQGCTVGRNFEDRPIIGNFTIMYPNSSVIGKCKIGDNTIITPGVQIINRNIPGNCIVFPGSDGDLKLKKIEKIMAKKYFDI
;
A
#
# COMPACT_ATOMS: atom_id res chain seq x y z
N MET A 1 13.21 1.78 28.44
CA MET A 1 11.80 1.82 27.96
C MET A 1 11.68 0.86 26.78
N ASN A 2 10.65 0.01 26.75
CA ASN A 2 10.46 -0.95 25.65
C ASN A 2 10.20 -0.16 24.33
N LYS A 3 10.98 -0.43 23.25
CA LYS A 3 10.86 0.27 21.95
C LYS A 3 9.42 0.26 21.41
N SER A 4 8.69 -0.84 21.61
CA SER A 4 7.29 -0.95 21.17
C SER A 4 6.36 0.01 21.92
N ILE A 5 6.53 0.18 23.23
CA ILE A 5 5.74 1.12 24.03
C ILE A 5 6.03 2.56 23.64
N ALA A 6 7.31 2.89 23.37
CA ALA A 6 7.71 4.23 22.92
C ALA A 6 7.06 4.56 21.57
N LEU A 7 7.07 3.62 20.62
CA LEU A 7 6.44 3.78 19.31
C LEU A 7 4.92 3.90 19.42
N GLN A 8 4.29 3.11 20.30
CA GLN A 8 2.85 3.21 20.56
C GLN A 8 2.47 4.60 21.07
N ASN A 9 3.23 5.13 22.04
CA ASN A 9 3.03 6.49 22.57
C ASN A 9 3.26 7.56 21.51
N TYR A 10 4.22 7.36 20.60
CA TYR A 10 4.46 8.25 19.47
C TYR A 10 3.25 8.32 18.54
N VAL A 11 2.65 7.17 18.19
CA VAL A 11 1.43 7.13 17.36
C VAL A 11 0.24 7.77 18.08
N ILE A 12 0.05 7.47 19.38
CA ILE A 12 -1.00 8.10 20.19
C ILE A 12 -0.87 9.61 20.19
N HIS A 13 0.35 10.12 20.40
CA HIS A 13 0.60 11.56 20.37
C HIS A 13 0.24 12.19 19.03
N GLN A 14 0.61 11.57 17.92
CA GLN A 14 0.22 12.03 16.58
C GLN A 14 -1.30 12.03 16.40
N LEU A 15 -2.00 10.96 16.82
CA LEU A 15 -3.45 10.87 16.73
C LEU A 15 -4.14 11.96 17.57
N ASP A 16 -3.65 12.21 18.79
CA ASP A 16 -4.23 13.22 19.67
C ASP A 16 -3.95 14.63 19.17
N THR A 17 -2.87 14.82 18.40
CA THR A 17 -2.50 16.12 17.81
C THR A 17 -3.27 16.41 16.52
N PHE A 18 -3.29 15.45 15.57
CA PHE A 18 -3.87 15.67 14.25
C PHE A 18 -5.37 15.38 14.17
N PHE A 19 -5.81 14.38 14.91
CA PHE A 19 -7.20 13.88 14.88
C PHE A 19 -7.67 13.57 16.30
N PRO A 20 -7.85 14.58 17.18
CA PRO A 20 -8.26 14.35 18.55
C PRO A 20 -9.62 13.65 18.60
N THR A 21 -9.80 12.80 19.63
CA THR A 21 -11.10 12.18 19.90
C THR A 21 -11.92 13.04 20.83
N VAL A 22 -13.24 13.04 20.64
CA VAL A 22 -14.19 13.70 21.55
C VAL A 22 -14.42 12.89 22.84
N GLU A 23 -14.00 11.63 22.87
CA GLU A 23 -14.18 10.69 23.99
C GLU A 23 -13.01 10.66 25.00
N GLY A 24 -12.09 11.64 24.92
CA GLY A 24 -10.91 11.73 25.81
C GLY A 24 -9.61 11.32 25.13
N LYS A 25 -8.70 10.66 25.88
CA LYS A 25 -7.39 10.26 25.32
C LYS A 25 -7.50 9.02 24.46
N THR A 26 -6.74 9.00 23.35
CA THR A 26 -6.62 7.84 22.49
C THR A 26 -6.07 6.63 23.26
N LYS A 27 -6.76 5.49 23.08
CA LYS A 27 -6.29 4.20 23.59
C LYS A 27 -6.03 3.29 22.39
N LEU A 28 -4.82 2.75 22.29
CA LEU A 28 -4.47 1.72 21.30
C LEU A 28 -4.32 0.38 22.04
N ASN A 29 -5.00 -0.64 21.54
CA ASN A 29 -4.84 -1.99 22.06
C ASN A 29 -3.43 -2.50 21.77
N VAL A 30 -2.68 -2.88 22.80
CA VAL A 30 -1.30 -3.35 22.71
C VAL A 30 -1.17 -4.58 21.81
N LYS A 31 -2.16 -5.48 21.83
CA LYS A 31 -2.15 -6.69 20.99
C LYS A 31 -2.29 -6.33 19.52
N SER A 32 -3.25 -5.51 19.13
CA SER A 32 -3.46 -5.06 17.75
C SER A 32 -2.28 -4.22 17.25
N PHE A 33 -1.70 -3.38 18.12
CA PHE A 33 -0.47 -2.63 17.83
C PHE A 33 0.70 -3.57 17.50
N ASN A 34 0.97 -4.56 18.33
CA ASN A 34 2.07 -5.50 18.11
C ASN A 34 1.85 -6.39 16.87
N ILE A 35 0.60 -6.76 16.56
CA ILE A 35 0.29 -7.48 15.32
C ILE A 35 0.60 -6.59 14.10
N GLY A 36 0.21 -5.32 14.12
CA GLY A 36 0.53 -4.37 13.06
C GLY A 36 2.04 -4.18 12.87
N LEU A 37 2.78 -4.06 13.98
CA LEU A 37 4.24 -3.95 13.97
C LEU A 37 4.92 -5.21 13.39
N HIS A 38 4.43 -6.39 13.78
CA HIS A 38 4.92 -7.65 13.23
C HIS A 38 4.60 -7.79 11.74
N ALA A 39 3.41 -7.35 11.30
CA ALA A 39 3.01 -7.40 9.90
C ALA A 39 3.90 -6.52 9.02
N VAL A 40 4.20 -5.28 9.43
CA VAL A 40 5.12 -4.42 8.67
C VAL A 40 6.53 -4.99 8.66
N SER A 41 7.05 -5.50 9.79
CA SER A 41 8.37 -6.12 9.87
C SER A 41 8.50 -7.30 8.91
N ASN A 42 7.47 -8.14 8.81
CA ASN A 42 7.44 -9.23 7.84
C ASN A 42 7.38 -8.71 6.38
N SER A 43 6.57 -7.68 6.11
CA SER A 43 6.46 -7.11 4.77
C SER A 43 7.79 -6.55 4.28
N ILE A 44 8.47 -5.74 5.11
CA ILE A 44 9.75 -5.11 4.75
C ILE A 44 10.92 -6.10 4.69
N SER A 45 10.86 -7.23 5.41
CA SER A 45 11.94 -8.23 5.43
C SER A 45 12.27 -8.81 4.05
N LYS A 46 11.31 -8.76 3.12
CA LYS A 46 11.50 -9.21 1.75
C LYS A 46 11.93 -8.11 0.79
N VAL A 47 11.94 -6.86 1.22
CA VAL A 47 12.33 -5.71 0.38
C VAL A 47 13.84 -5.54 0.38
N LEU A 48 14.47 -5.62 -0.79
CA LEU A 48 15.93 -5.58 -0.93
C LEU A 48 16.53 -4.28 -0.38
N ALA A 49 15.86 -3.15 -0.56
CA ALA A 49 16.31 -1.85 -0.06
C ALA A 49 16.31 -1.76 1.48
N TYR A 50 15.63 -2.69 2.17
CA TYR A 50 15.55 -2.74 3.64
C TYR A 50 16.25 -3.98 4.21
N ARG A 51 17.04 -4.69 3.39
CA ARG A 51 17.75 -5.91 3.83
C ARG A 51 18.70 -5.61 5.00
N GLY A 52 18.58 -6.38 6.08
CA GLY A 52 19.41 -6.23 7.28
C GLY A 52 19.05 -5.04 8.16
N THR A 53 17.96 -4.32 7.87
CA THR A 53 17.47 -3.24 8.72
C THR A 53 16.23 -3.65 9.52
N GLU A 54 16.08 -3.10 10.72
CA GLU A 54 14.84 -3.15 11.48
C GLU A 54 13.83 -2.13 10.92
N PHE A 55 12.59 -2.26 11.38
CA PHE A 55 11.55 -1.26 11.08
C PHE A 55 11.98 0.14 11.57
N ASP A 56 11.94 1.10 10.66
CA ASP A 56 12.24 2.50 10.91
C ASP A 56 10.99 3.36 10.69
N TYR A 57 10.48 3.94 11.77
CA TYR A 57 9.30 4.83 11.73
C TYR A 57 9.58 6.19 11.09
N LEU A 58 10.85 6.57 10.89
CA LEU A 58 11.25 7.77 10.15
C LEU A 58 11.38 7.51 8.64
N ASN A 59 11.37 6.26 8.20
CA ASN A 59 11.24 5.91 6.80
C ASN A 59 9.76 6.00 6.38
N SER A 60 9.41 6.98 5.55
CA SER A 60 8.01 7.27 5.18
C SER A 60 7.29 6.08 4.56
N GLY A 61 7.94 5.28 3.71
CA GLY A 61 7.35 4.09 3.08
C GLY A 61 7.05 2.98 4.09
N GLN A 62 7.97 2.76 5.04
CA GLN A 62 7.76 1.79 6.11
C GLN A 62 6.68 2.26 7.09
N TYR A 63 6.69 3.54 7.45
CA TYR A 63 5.72 4.09 8.39
C TYR A 63 4.31 4.13 7.80
N ALA A 64 4.18 4.52 6.54
CA ALA A 64 2.90 4.46 5.82
C ALA A 64 2.32 3.03 5.77
N THR A 65 3.18 2.04 5.50
CA THR A 65 2.79 0.62 5.50
C THR A 65 2.40 0.15 6.91
N PHE A 66 3.12 0.59 7.94
CA PHE A 66 2.79 0.31 9.34
C PHE A 66 1.44 0.89 9.74
N LEU A 67 1.18 2.16 9.44
CA LEU A 67 -0.11 2.81 9.77
C LEU A 67 -1.28 2.10 9.08
N TYR A 68 -1.09 1.61 7.84
CA TYR A 68 -2.10 0.77 7.19
C TYR A 68 -2.34 -0.51 7.99
N TYR A 69 -1.32 -1.29 8.32
CA TYR A 69 -1.51 -2.53 9.09
C TYR A 69 -2.12 -2.26 10.46
N LEU A 70 -1.68 -1.21 11.15
CA LEU A 70 -2.23 -0.82 12.44
C LEU A 70 -3.73 -0.50 12.34
N SER A 71 -4.14 0.33 11.38
CA SER A 71 -5.55 0.66 11.18
C SER A 71 -6.38 -0.58 10.83
N HIS A 72 -5.84 -1.46 9.97
CA HIS A 72 -6.47 -2.71 9.59
C HIS A 72 -6.70 -3.64 10.79
N TYR A 73 -5.69 -3.85 11.64
CA TYR A 73 -5.82 -4.75 12.78
C TYR A 73 -6.62 -4.15 13.94
N VAL A 74 -6.60 -2.84 14.15
CA VAL A 74 -7.53 -2.17 15.08
C VAL A 74 -8.97 -2.37 14.63
N TRP A 75 -9.25 -2.23 13.33
CA TRP A 75 -10.58 -2.53 12.80
C TRP A 75 -10.96 -4.00 12.95
N MET A 76 -10.07 -4.93 12.55
CA MET A 76 -10.36 -6.37 12.52
C MET A 76 -10.50 -7.00 13.90
N ASN A 77 -9.61 -6.65 14.83
CA ASN A 77 -9.51 -7.33 16.11
C ASN A 77 -10.28 -6.63 17.25
N ASP A 78 -10.29 -5.29 17.20
CA ASP A 78 -10.88 -4.48 18.28
C ASP A 78 -12.26 -3.97 17.90
N SER A 79 -12.68 -4.11 16.62
CA SER A 79 -13.91 -3.53 16.07
C SER A 79 -14.02 -2.02 16.28
N ASP A 80 -12.90 -1.34 16.56
CA ASP A 80 -12.81 0.09 16.81
C ASP A 80 -12.67 0.87 15.49
N LYS A 81 -13.81 1.14 14.87
CA LYS A 81 -13.87 1.90 13.61
C LYS A 81 -13.39 3.34 13.77
N VAL A 82 -13.60 3.97 14.92
CA VAL A 82 -13.22 5.36 15.18
C VAL A 82 -11.69 5.47 15.16
N THR A 83 -11.00 4.68 15.95
CA THR A 83 -9.54 4.67 16.00
C THR A 83 -8.93 4.21 14.68
N ALA A 84 -9.48 3.18 14.03
CA ALA A 84 -9.03 2.73 12.71
C ALA A 84 -9.14 3.84 11.65
N THR A 85 -10.26 4.60 11.66
CA THR A 85 -10.44 5.74 10.75
C THR A 85 -9.43 6.86 11.04
N ARG A 86 -9.18 7.17 12.30
CA ARG A 86 -8.19 8.20 12.70
C ARG A 86 -6.78 7.82 12.25
N ILE A 87 -6.38 6.55 12.38
CA ILE A 87 -5.08 6.07 11.90
C ILE A 87 -5.01 6.13 10.37
N PHE A 88 -6.07 5.77 9.67
CA PHE A 88 -6.16 5.94 8.22
C PHE A 88 -6.02 7.42 7.80
N LEU A 89 -6.72 8.33 8.48
CA LEU A 89 -6.62 9.77 8.22
C LEU A 89 -5.22 10.32 8.54
N LEU A 90 -4.57 9.82 9.59
CA LEU A 90 -3.18 10.17 9.92
C LEU A 90 -2.24 9.74 8.79
N ASN A 91 -2.38 8.52 8.26
CA ASN A 91 -1.60 8.05 7.12
C ASN A 91 -1.82 8.94 5.89
N LYS A 92 -3.08 9.31 5.62
CA LYS A 92 -3.43 10.20 4.50
C LYS A 92 -2.85 11.61 4.69
N ALA A 93 -2.87 12.16 5.89
CA ALA A 93 -2.32 13.47 6.18
C ALA A 93 -0.79 13.51 6.08
N LEU A 94 -0.09 12.50 6.61
CA LEU A 94 1.37 12.45 6.62
C LEU A 94 1.99 12.07 5.28
N HIS A 95 1.34 11.17 4.54
CA HIS A 95 1.93 10.53 3.36
C HIS A 95 1.14 10.74 2.06
N GLY A 96 -0.06 11.33 2.11
CA GLY A 96 -0.92 11.44 0.93
C GLY A 96 -1.41 10.09 0.39
N ILE A 97 -1.42 9.04 1.23
CA ILE A 97 -1.86 7.70 0.81
C ILE A 97 -3.30 7.49 1.21
N ASP A 98 -4.16 7.22 0.23
CA ASP A 98 -5.53 6.79 0.44
C ASP A 98 -5.60 5.26 0.38
N LEU A 99 -5.30 4.62 1.50
CA LEU A 99 -5.37 3.17 1.68
C LEU A 99 -6.26 2.86 2.90
N PHE A 100 -7.56 2.69 2.62
CA PHE A 100 -8.56 2.46 3.66
C PHE A 100 -8.35 1.12 4.35
N TYR A 101 -8.54 1.05 5.66
CA TYR A 101 -8.23 -0.13 6.48
C TYR A 101 -9.00 -1.41 6.10
N GLU A 102 -10.12 -1.31 5.38
CA GLU A 102 -10.84 -2.47 4.86
C GLU A 102 -10.28 -3.00 3.53
N VAL A 103 -9.33 -2.29 2.89
CA VAL A 103 -8.64 -2.80 1.71
C VAL A 103 -7.74 -3.96 2.11
N LYS A 104 -7.89 -5.11 1.47
CA LYS A 104 -7.08 -6.29 1.76
C LYS A 104 -5.82 -6.27 0.88
N MET A 105 -4.73 -5.76 1.43
CA MET A 105 -3.43 -5.82 0.76
C MET A 105 -2.78 -7.20 0.92
N PRO A 106 -1.90 -7.61 -0.01
CA PRO A 106 -1.13 -8.83 0.10
C PRO A 106 -0.11 -8.73 1.24
N LYS A 107 0.49 -9.87 1.60
CA LYS A 107 1.50 -9.93 2.65
C LYS A 107 2.78 -9.16 2.28
N TYR A 108 3.16 -9.19 1.01
CA TYR A 108 4.38 -8.54 0.51
C TYR A 108 4.03 -7.55 -0.58
N PHE A 109 4.18 -6.29 -0.28
CA PHE A 109 4.06 -5.19 -1.24
C PHE A 109 5.00 -4.06 -0.84
N LEU A 110 5.35 -3.21 -1.79
CA LEU A 110 6.20 -2.06 -1.56
C LEU A 110 5.49 -0.78 -1.99
N VAL A 111 5.46 0.17 -1.08
CA VAL A 111 5.13 1.57 -1.36
C VAL A 111 6.44 2.33 -1.58
N GLY A 112 6.72 2.67 -2.82
CA GLY A 112 7.89 3.44 -3.20
C GLY A 112 7.55 4.93 -3.28
N HIS A 113 8.25 5.76 -2.48
CA HIS A 113 7.95 7.20 -2.38
C HIS A 113 6.48 7.47 -2.01
N SER A 114 6.15 7.25 -0.75
CA SER A 114 4.80 7.30 -0.18
C SER A 114 4.14 8.68 -0.34
N SER A 115 3.64 9.00 -1.53
CA SER A 115 2.98 10.26 -1.82
C SER A 115 1.95 10.12 -2.93
N GLY A 116 0.70 10.55 -2.68
CA GLY A 116 -0.35 10.64 -3.67
C GLY A 116 -0.85 9.30 -4.22
N ILE A 117 -0.76 8.21 -3.47
CA ILE A 117 -1.18 6.89 -3.92
C ILE A 117 -2.62 6.60 -3.45
N VAL A 118 -3.45 6.09 -4.36
CA VAL A 118 -4.84 5.73 -4.06
C VAL A 118 -5.08 4.25 -4.30
N PHE A 119 -5.61 3.55 -3.29
CA PHE A 119 -5.96 2.14 -3.36
C PHE A 119 -7.45 1.92 -3.09
N THR A 120 -8.18 1.42 -4.06
CA THR A 120 -9.57 0.97 -3.85
C THR A 120 -9.62 -0.45 -3.29
N LYS A 121 -10.81 -0.90 -2.85
CA LYS A 121 -11.07 -2.31 -2.51
C LYS A 121 -11.02 -3.18 -3.78
N ALA A 122 -9.83 -3.48 -4.26
CA ALA A 122 -9.52 -4.36 -5.40
C ALA A 122 -8.89 -5.67 -4.91
N ARG A 123 -8.58 -6.59 -5.81
CA ARG A 123 -7.71 -7.73 -5.50
C ARG A 123 -6.28 -7.38 -5.88
N TYR A 124 -5.35 -7.58 -4.95
CA TYR A 124 -3.93 -7.30 -5.11
C TYR A 124 -3.13 -8.58 -4.98
N GLY A 125 -2.27 -8.85 -5.96
CA GLY A 125 -1.32 -9.96 -5.95
C GLY A 125 -0.11 -9.66 -5.08
N GLU A 126 0.67 -10.69 -4.79
CA GLU A 126 1.89 -10.60 -3.97
C GLU A 126 3.03 -9.91 -4.72
N TYR A 127 3.95 -9.31 -3.96
CA TYR A 127 5.17 -8.69 -4.46
C TYR A 127 4.94 -7.55 -5.46
N CYS A 128 3.86 -6.81 -5.26
CA CYS A 128 3.57 -5.63 -6.05
C CYS A 128 4.34 -4.40 -5.56
N VAL A 129 4.71 -3.52 -6.48
CA VAL A 129 5.38 -2.24 -6.21
C VAL A 129 4.49 -1.10 -6.71
N PHE A 130 4.21 -0.14 -5.83
CA PHE A 130 3.43 1.05 -6.16
C PHE A 130 4.27 2.29 -5.90
N HIS A 131 4.64 3.01 -6.96
CA HIS A 131 5.36 4.27 -6.83
C HIS A 131 4.40 5.44 -6.62
N GLN A 132 4.94 6.63 -6.31
CA GLN A 132 4.17 7.84 -6.06
C GLN A 132 3.17 8.15 -7.19
N GLY A 133 2.03 8.73 -6.80
CA GLY A 133 0.97 9.15 -7.72
C GLY A 133 0.20 8.02 -8.39
N CYS A 134 0.46 6.75 -8.03
CA CYS A 134 -0.28 5.63 -8.60
C CYS A 134 -1.73 5.59 -8.10
N THR A 135 -2.64 5.19 -8.99
CA THR A 135 -4.06 5.00 -8.65
C THR A 135 -4.52 3.61 -9.06
N VAL A 136 -5.01 2.84 -8.10
CA VAL A 136 -5.85 1.67 -8.35
C VAL A 136 -7.28 2.06 -7.98
N GLY A 137 -8.11 2.34 -9.00
CA GLY A 137 -9.42 2.95 -8.84
C GLY A 137 -10.57 2.02 -9.25
N ARG A 138 -11.74 2.25 -8.67
CA ARG A 138 -13.00 1.65 -9.16
C ARG A 138 -13.65 2.53 -10.23
N ASN A 139 -14.46 1.92 -11.09
CA ASN A 139 -15.39 2.62 -11.95
C ASN A 139 -16.79 2.07 -11.64
N PHE A 140 -17.61 2.84 -10.92
CA PHE A 140 -18.85 2.36 -10.30
C PHE A 140 -18.60 1.10 -9.44
N GLU A 141 -19.18 -0.05 -9.80
CA GLU A 141 -19.00 -1.32 -9.07
C GLU A 141 -17.80 -2.15 -9.57
N ASP A 142 -17.27 -1.79 -10.73
CA ASP A 142 -16.13 -2.48 -11.33
C ASP A 142 -14.83 -2.15 -10.59
N ARG A 143 -14.07 -3.19 -10.25
CA ARG A 143 -12.82 -3.10 -9.49
C ARG A 143 -11.71 -3.89 -10.17
N PRO A 144 -10.49 -3.36 -10.16
CA PRO A 144 -9.36 -4.06 -10.76
C PRO A 144 -9.00 -5.35 -10.03
N ILE A 145 -8.36 -6.24 -10.79
CA ILE A 145 -7.59 -7.37 -10.28
C ILE A 145 -6.15 -7.12 -10.70
N ILE A 146 -5.27 -6.96 -9.72
CA ILE A 146 -3.84 -6.74 -9.93
C ILE A 146 -3.14 -8.09 -9.70
N GLY A 147 -2.42 -8.57 -10.70
CA GLY A 147 -1.66 -9.83 -10.63
C GLY A 147 -0.39 -9.69 -9.78
N ASN A 148 0.22 -10.84 -9.48
CA ASN A 148 1.47 -10.90 -8.71
C ASN A 148 2.61 -10.21 -9.47
N PHE A 149 3.59 -9.68 -8.74
CA PHE A 149 4.78 -9.06 -9.32
C PHE A 149 4.50 -7.84 -10.21
N THR A 150 3.35 -7.21 -10.05
CA THR A 150 3.00 -6.00 -10.79
C THR A 150 3.80 -4.81 -10.26
N ILE A 151 4.39 -4.02 -11.17
CA ILE A 151 5.09 -2.78 -10.83
C ILE A 151 4.36 -1.62 -11.50
N MET A 152 3.82 -0.72 -10.69
CA MET A 152 3.22 0.53 -11.13
C MET A 152 4.20 1.67 -10.94
N TYR A 153 4.73 2.22 -12.03
CA TYR A 153 5.63 3.37 -12.01
C TYR A 153 4.86 4.69 -11.81
N PRO A 154 5.57 5.78 -11.47
CA PRO A 154 4.93 7.03 -11.05
C PRO A 154 3.79 7.51 -11.94
N ASN A 155 2.72 7.96 -11.30
CA ASN A 155 1.54 8.54 -11.95
C ASN A 155 0.80 7.58 -12.91
N SER A 156 1.04 6.27 -12.81
CA SER A 156 0.26 5.29 -13.56
C SER A 156 -1.05 4.95 -12.86
N SER A 157 -2.06 4.56 -13.64
CA SER A 157 -3.39 4.23 -13.07
C SER A 157 -3.99 2.97 -13.69
N VAL A 158 -4.73 2.21 -12.86
CA VAL A 158 -5.53 1.06 -13.26
C VAL A 158 -6.93 1.25 -12.68
N ILE A 159 -7.92 1.48 -13.53
CA ILE A 159 -9.26 1.92 -13.12
C ILE A 159 -10.34 1.05 -13.75
N GLY A 160 -11.32 0.64 -12.92
CA GLY A 160 -12.51 -0.08 -13.35
C GLY A 160 -12.28 -1.56 -13.64
N LYS A 161 -12.99 -2.11 -14.62
CA LYS A 161 -12.97 -3.54 -14.97
C LYS A 161 -11.67 -3.93 -15.68
N CYS A 162 -10.58 -4.03 -14.89
CA CYS A 162 -9.27 -4.40 -15.37
C CYS A 162 -8.82 -5.72 -14.74
N LYS A 163 -8.26 -6.61 -15.55
CA LYS A 163 -7.48 -7.77 -15.10
C LYS A 163 -6.04 -7.59 -15.57
N ILE A 164 -5.15 -7.24 -14.66
CA ILE A 164 -3.72 -7.12 -14.90
C ILE A 164 -3.09 -8.47 -14.59
N GLY A 165 -2.48 -9.09 -15.58
CA GLY A 165 -1.79 -10.37 -15.41
C GLY A 165 -0.50 -10.23 -14.63
N ASP A 166 0.03 -11.36 -14.16
CA ASP A 166 1.25 -11.42 -13.35
C ASP A 166 2.45 -10.84 -14.09
N ASN A 167 3.42 -10.29 -13.35
CA ASN A 167 4.67 -9.75 -13.87
C ASN A 167 4.42 -8.67 -14.96
N THR A 168 3.50 -7.76 -14.66
CA THR A 168 3.21 -6.59 -15.51
C THR A 168 3.92 -5.37 -14.97
N ILE A 169 4.58 -4.63 -15.86
CA ILE A 169 5.19 -3.33 -15.55
C ILE A 169 4.38 -2.26 -16.26
N ILE A 170 3.85 -1.31 -15.51
CA ILE A 170 3.10 -0.17 -16.03
C ILE A 170 4.02 1.04 -15.97
N THR A 171 4.41 1.57 -17.13
CA THR A 171 5.37 2.69 -17.21
C THR A 171 4.74 4.01 -16.72
N PRO A 172 5.57 5.02 -16.40
CA PRO A 172 5.07 6.29 -15.85
C PRO A 172 3.97 6.92 -16.70
N GLY A 173 2.93 7.42 -16.02
CA GLY A 173 1.83 8.13 -16.65
C GLY A 173 0.83 7.27 -17.45
N VAL A 174 1.06 5.97 -17.59
CA VAL A 174 0.15 5.08 -18.32
C VAL A 174 -1.16 4.91 -17.56
N GLN A 175 -2.26 5.07 -18.28
CA GLN A 175 -3.62 4.85 -17.77
C GLN A 175 -4.24 3.61 -18.40
N ILE A 176 -4.67 2.66 -17.57
CA ILE A 176 -5.36 1.44 -17.98
C ILE A 176 -6.79 1.53 -17.43
N ILE A 177 -7.75 1.77 -18.31
CA ILE A 177 -9.16 1.96 -17.92
C ILE A 177 -10.01 0.91 -18.63
N ASN A 178 -10.71 0.09 -17.85
CA ASN A 178 -11.61 -0.98 -18.34
C ASN A 178 -10.93 -1.89 -19.41
N ARG A 179 -9.65 -2.17 -19.23
CA ARG A 179 -8.84 -3.00 -20.15
C ARG A 179 -8.11 -4.11 -19.39
N ASN A 180 -7.94 -5.26 -20.04
CA ASN A 180 -7.15 -6.37 -19.53
C ASN A 180 -5.74 -6.35 -20.12
N ILE A 181 -4.74 -6.68 -19.28
CA ILE A 181 -3.34 -6.82 -19.67
C ILE A 181 -2.92 -8.28 -19.43
N PRO A 182 -2.31 -8.95 -20.41
CA PRO A 182 -2.07 -10.40 -20.34
C PRO A 182 -1.04 -10.83 -19.28
N GLY A 183 -0.16 -9.96 -18.86
CA GLY A 183 0.96 -10.28 -17.97
C GLY A 183 2.25 -10.55 -18.75
N ASN A 184 3.35 -10.78 -18.00
CA ASN A 184 4.71 -10.92 -18.55
C ASN A 184 5.03 -9.85 -19.61
N CYS A 185 4.72 -8.59 -19.31
CA CYS A 185 4.91 -7.49 -20.24
C CYS A 185 5.18 -6.15 -19.56
N ILE A 186 5.76 -5.25 -20.35
CA ILE A 186 5.85 -3.82 -20.03
C ILE A 186 4.80 -3.10 -20.87
N VAL A 187 4.02 -2.26 -20.21
CA VAL A 187 2.96 -1.45 -20.82
C VAL A 187 3.47 -0.03 -21.02
N PHE A 188 3.49 0.42 -22.24
CA PHE A 188 3.87 1.78 -22.63
C PHE A 188 2.68 2.54 -23.20
N PRO A 189 2.70 3.87 -23.17
CA PRO A 189 1.73 4.65 -23.93
C PRO A 189 1.92 4.39 -25.43
N GLY A 190 0.83 4.18 -26.13
CA GLY A 190 0.78 4.11 -27.60
C GLY A 190 0.33 5.42 -28.21
N SER A 191 0.06 5.44 -29.53
CA SER A 191 -0.62 6.53 -30.21
C SER A 191 -2.13 6.46 -29.96
N ASP A 192 -2.79 7.62 -29.98
CA ASP A 192 -4.25 7.74 -29.94
C ASP A 192 -4.95 7.07 -28.74
N GLY A 193 -4.27 7.04 -27.58
CA GLY A 193 -4.79 6.42 -26.36
C GLY A 193 -4.66 4.89 -26.30
N ASP A 194 -4.00 4.29 -27.28
CA ASP A 194 -3.66 2.86 -27.26
C ASP A 194 -2.52 2.55 -26.29
N LEU A 195 -2.32 1.26 -26.04
CA LEU A 195 -1.25 0.73 -25.21
C LEU A 195 -0.34 -0.15 -26.04
N LYS A 196 0.98 0.07 -25.92
CA LYS A 196 1.99 -0.81 -26.51
C LYS A 196 2.49 -1.79 -25.46
N LEU A 197 2.50 -3.07 -25.80
CA LEU A 197 2.95 -4.14 -24.91
C LEU A 197 4.29 -4.70 -25.43
N LYS A 198 5.31 -4.72 -24.53
CA LYS A 198 6.58 -5.39 -24.80
C LYS A 198 6.69 -6.62 -23.89
N LYS A 199 6.77 -7.81 -24.47
CA LYS A 199 6.93 -9.06 -23.71
C LYS A 199 8.23 -9.07 -22.91
N ILE A 200 8.17 -9.63 -21.70
CA ILE A 200 9.33 -9.90 -20.83
C ILE A 200 9.28 -11.35 -20.33
N GLU A 201 10.46 -11.92 -20.08
CA GLU A 201 10.59 -13.30 -19.61
C GLU A 201 11.01 -13.37 -18.13
N LYS A 202 11.68 -12.31 -17.65
CA LYS A 202 12.20 -12.26 -16.26
C LYS A 202 11.19 -11.61 -15.33
N ILE A 203 11.08 -12.12 -14.10
CA ILE A 203 10.29 -11.50 -13.04
C ILE A 203 11.03 -10.24 -12.56
N MET A 204 10.52 -9.07 -12.96
CA MET A 204 11.18 -7.80 -12.67
C MET A 204 11.07 -7.37 -11.22
N ALA A 205 10.06 -7.85 -10.48
CA ALA A 205 9.92 -7.62 -9.05
C ALA A 205 11.09 -8.15 -8.21
N LYS A 206 11.91 -9.09 -8.75
CA LYS A 206 13.20 -9.51 -8.17
C LYS A 206 14.22 -8.38 -7.98
N LYS A 207 14.02 -7.23 -8.61
CA LYS A 207 14.83 -6.02 -8.36
C LYS A 207 14.45 -5.29 -7.06
N TYR A 208 13.29 -5.61 -6.52
CA TYR A 208 12.74 -4.98 -5.32
C TYR A 208 12.63 -5.95 -4.14
N PHE A 209 12.44 -7.24 -4.43
CA PHE A 209 12.17 -8.25 -3.41
C PHE A 209 13.14 -9.44 -3.50
N ASP A 210 13.41 -10.00 -2.35
CA ASP A 210 14.14 -11.26 -2.17
C ASP A 210 13.17 -12.45 -2.35
N ILE A 211 13.05 -12.94 -3.60
CA ILE A 211 12.13 -14.01 -4.05
C ILE A 211 12.78 -14.95 -5.07
#